data_829d9a7374b9b0807a9bc093a85ca685
#
_entry.id   829d9a7374b9b0807a9bc093a85ca685
#
_cell.length_a   1.000
_cell.length_b   1.000
_cell.length_c   1.000
_cell.angle_alpha   90.00
_cell.angle_beta   90.00
_cell.angle_gamma   90.00
#
_symmetry.space_group_name_H-M   'P 1'
#
loop_
_entity.id
_entity.type
_entity.pdbx_description
1 polymer ?
#
loop_
_entity_poly.entity_id
_entity_poly.type
_entity_poly.pdbx_seq_one_letter_code
_entity_poly.pdbx_strand_id
1 'polypeptide(L)'
;MQFEKEVEILASREKVWNFIWDVDRFIACVPGCKEAKTIEAGKLYSATMVEKVGPFRVEFPTTIEVLERDELTRIRAQASGADNKIGSRMKLSLDVNLRQDGEKTVLGFIAGIDILGKLAALGHGIIKRKAEQVLDEFAHAVKQRLEGES
;
A
#
# COMPACT_ATOMS: atom_id res chain seq x y z
N MET A 1 10.77 -7.62 7.02
CA MET A 1 10.52 -6.41 7.84
C MET A 1 9.02 -6.21 8.00
N GLN A 2 8.60 -5.80 9.17
CA GLN A 2 7.19 -5.54 9.46
C GLN A 2 7.00 -4.11 9.89
N PHE A 3 5.92 -3.48 9.40
CA PHE A 3 5.57 -2.10 9.70
C PHE A 3 4.12 -2.03 10.13
N GLU A 4 3.82 -1.13 11.06
CA GLU A 4 2.47 -0.85 11.51
C GLU A 4 2.21 0.64 11.44
N LYS A 5 1.02 1.02 11.02
CA LYS A 5 0.60 2.42 10.93
C LYS A 5 -0.89 2.50 11.18
N GLU A 6 -1.30 3.48 11.99
CA GLU A 6 -2.71 3.84 12.14
C GLU A 6 -2.90 5.29 11.74
N VAL A 7 -4.04 5.58 11.11
CA VAL A 7 -4.43 6.94 10.77
C VAL A 7 -5.89 7.14 11.13
N GLU A 8 -6.17 8.25 11.82
CA GLU A 8 -7.54 8.65 12.14
C GLU A 8 -8.08 9.51 11.00
N ILE A 9 -9.24 9.15 10.50
CA ILE A 9 -9.88 9.83 9.36
C ILE A 9 -11.26 10.29 9.78
N LEU A 10 -11.54 11.58 9.59
CA LEU A 10 -12.85 12.15 9.87
C LEU A 10 -13.80 11.81 8.72
N ALA A 11 -14.22 10.57 8.67
CA ALA A 11 -15.14 10.03 7.67
C ALA A 11 -15.77 8.75 8.24
N SER A 12 -16.92 8.37 7.71
CA SER A 12 -17.59 7.14 8.11
C SER A 12 -16.80 5.92 7.63
N ARG A 13 -17.00 4.81 8.32
CA ARG A 13 -16.36 3.53 7.95
C ARG A 13 -16.77 3.10 6.54
N GLU A 14 -18.02 3.33 6.16
CA GLU A 14 -18.54 3.02 4.82
C GLU A 14 -17.82 3.84 3.76
N LYS A 15 -17.60 5.13 4.02
CA LYS A 15 -16.90 6.01 3.07
C LYS A 15 -15.44 5.58 2.90
N VAL A 16 -14.77 5.23 3.99
CA VAL A 16 -13.39 4.73 3.94
C VAL A 16 -13.32 3.41 3.18
N TRP A 17 -14.24 2.49 3.48
CA TRP A 17 -14.32 1.19 2.80
C TRP A 17 -14.50 1.35 1.30
N ASN A 18 -15.45 2.18 0.88
CA ASN A 18 -15.71 2.41 -0.54
C ASN A 18 -14.52 3.06 -1.25
N PHE A 19 -13.79 3.92 -0.57
CA PHE A 19 -12.57 4.53 -1.12
C PHE A 19 -11.48 3.48 -1.38
N ILE A 20 -11.30 2.52 -0.47
CA ILE A 20 -10.32 1.45 -0.64
C ILE A 20 -10.60 0.66 -1.92
N TRP A 21 -11.87 0.39 -2.23
CA TRP A 21 -12.25 -0.37 -3.42
C TRP A 21 -12.34 0.47 -4.69
N ASP A 22 -12.24 1.78 -4.58
CA ASP A 22 -12.00 2.65 -5.72
C ASP A 22 -10.50 2.63 -6.02
N VAL A 23 -10.06 1.55 -6.63
CA VAL A 23 -8.65 1.15 -6.71
C VAL A 23 -7.78 2.19 -7.40
N ASP A 24 -8.27 2.83 -8.46
CA ASP A 24 -7.50 3.87 -9.15
C ASP A 24 -7.15 5.01 -8.21
N ARG A 25 -8.10 5.44 -7.38
CA ARG A 25 -7.90 6.53 -6.42
C ARG A 25 -7.07 6.09 -5.22
N PHE A 26 -7.32 4.89 -4.72
CA PHE A 26 -6.61 4.35 -3.56
C PHE A 26 -5.13 4.12 -3.87
N ILE A 27 -4.83 3.46 -4.99
CA ILE A 27 -3.45 3.20 -5.40
C ILE A 27 -2.72 4.50 -5.74
N ALA A 28 -3.42 5.51 -6.26
CA ALA A 28 -2.83 6.81 -6.53
C ALA A 28 -2.30 7.50 -5.26
N CYS A 29 -2.74 7.06 -4.06
CA CYS A 29 -2.20 7.56 -2.80
C CYS A 29 -0.82 6.99 -2.47
N VAL A 30 -0.43 5.88 -3.10
CA VAL A 30 0.90 5.28 -2.90
C VAL A 30 1.90 6.07 -3.73
N PRO A 31 2.90 6.71 -3.10
CA PRO A 31 3.87 7.50 -3.86
C PRO A 31 4.61 6.60 -4.86
N GLY A 32 4.76 7.11 -6.08
CA GLY A 32 5.42 6.40 -7.15
C GLY A 32 4.61 5.32 -7.86
N CYS A 33 3.41 5.01 -7.41
CA CYS A 33 2.55 4.05 -8.09
C CYS A 33 1.83 4.69 -9.28
N LYS A 34 1.82 3.96 -10.39
CA LYS A 34 1.17 4.37 -11.64
C LYS A 34 0.60 3.15 -12.36
N GLU A 35 -0.19 3.41 -13.40
CA GLU A 35 -0.73 2.37 -14.28
C GLU A 35 -1.54 1.31 -13.51
N ALA A 36 -2.34 1.77 -12.55
CA ALA A 36 -3.21 0.87 -11.78
C ALA A 36 -4.29 0.28 -12.70
N LYS A 37 -4.45 -1.04 -12.62
CA LYS A 37 -5.45 -1.76 -13.42
C LYS A 37 -6.17 -2.79 -12.57
N THR A 38 -7.47 -2.93 -12.80
CA THR A 38 -8.26 -4.01 -12.25
C THR A 38 -8.20 -5.20 -13.22
N ILE A 39 -7.69 -6.33 -12.75
CA ILE A 39 -7.67 -7.57 -13.52
C ILE A 39 -8.94 -8.36 -13.23
N GLU A 40 -9.28 -8.51 -11.96
CA GLU A 40 -10.52 -9.14 -11.49
C GLU A 40 -11.02 -8.34 -10.29
N ALA A 41 -12.15 -7.66 -10.43
CA ALA A 41 -12.67 -6.77 -9.40
C ALA A 41 -12.85 -7.47 -8.06
N GLY A 42 -12.32 -6.86 -7.00
CA GLY A 42 -12.35 -7.39 -5.65
C GLY A 42 -11.32 -8.46 -5.35
N LYS A 43 -10.52 -8.88 -6.34
CA LYS A 43 -9.59 -10.00 -6.16
C LYS A 43 -8.18 -9.75 -6.68
N LEU A 44 -8.02 -9.22 -7.88
CA LEU A 44 -6.71 -9.13 -8.52
C LEU A 44 -6.53 -7.80 -9.23
N TYR A 45 -5.40 -7.16 -8.95
CA TYR A 45 -5.04 -5.84 -9.47
C TYR A 45 -3.57 -5.81 -9.86
N SER A 46 -3.21 -4.85 -10.70
CA SER A 46 -1.81 -4.59 -11.01
C SER A 46 -1.52 -3.09 -10.96
N ALA A 47 -0.27 -2.76 -10.67
CA ALA A 47 0.23 -1.39 -10.70
C ALA A 47 1.74 -1.44 -10.87
N THR A 48 2.34 -0.34 -11.31
CA THR A 48 3.79 -0.23 -11.40
C THR A 48 4.27 0.76 -10.34
N MET A 49 5.19 0.33 -9.50
CA MET A 49 5.82 1.19 -8.50
C MET A 49 7.17 1.68 -9.01
N VAL A 50 7.35 3.00 -9.06
CA VAL A 50 8.61 3.63 -9.45
C VAL A 50 9.12 4.43 -8.27
N GLU A 51 10.30 4.08 -7.77
CA GLU A 51 10.90 4.75 -6.61
C GLU A 51 12.40 4.82 -6.74
N LYS A 52 12.97 5.81 -6.05
CA LYS A 52 14.42 5.91 -5.90
C LYS A 52 14.81 5.37 -4.54
N VAL A 53 15.64 4.33 -4.51
CA VAL A 53 16.09 3.70 -3.26
C VAL A 53 17.62 3.68 -3.27
N GLY A 54 18.24 4.52 -2.44
CA GLY A 54 19.68 4.74 -2.48
C GLY A 54 20.12 5.23 -3.86
N PRO A 55 21.13 4.61 -4.49
CA PRO A 55 21.57 4.97 -5.84
C PRO A 55 20.71 4.37 -6.95
N PHE A 56 19.73 3.51 -6.62
CA PHE A 56 18.94 2.82 -7.62
C PHE A 56 17.60 3.50 -7.86
N ARG A 57 17.22 3.60 -9.14
CA ARG A 57 15.85 3.86 -9.54
C ARG A 57 15.22 2.51 -9.83
N VAL A 58 14.22 2.15 -9.03
CA VAL A 58 13.55 0.87 -9.18
C VAL A 58 12.20 1.05 -9.85
N GLU A 59 11.84 0.07 -10.67
CA GLU A 59 10.55 0.02 -11.33
C GLU A 59 10.01 -1.40 -11.17
N PHE A 60 9.01 -1.55 -10.28
CA PHE A 60 8.40 -2.84 -9.99
C PHE A 60 7.01 -2.93 -10.61
N PRO A 61 6.85 -3.59 -11.75
CA PRO A 61 5.52 -4.09 -12.14
C PRO A 61 5.05 -5.04 -11.04
N THR A 62 3.90 -4.74 -10.46
CA THR A 62 3.43 -5.42 -9.24
C THR A 62 2.03 -5.96 -9.45
N THR A 63 1.80 -7.18 -8.98
CA THR A 63 0.48 -7.82 -8.94
C THR A 63 0.01 -7.87 -7.49
N ILE A 64 -1.24 -7.49 -7.27
CA ILE A 64 -1.85 -7.41 -5.94
C ILE A 64 -3.04 -8.36 -5.90
N GLU A 65 -3.02 -9.31 -4.95
CA GLU A 65 -4.07 -10.28 -4.77
C GLU A 65 -4.76 -10.09 -3.42
N VAL A 66 -6.09 -9.97 -3.43
CA VAL A 66 -6.88 -9.93 -2.20
C VAL A 66 -7.14 -11.36 -1.74
N LEU A 67 -6.69 -11.69 -0.53
CA LEU A 67 -6.80 -13.03 0.04
C LEU A 67 -8.04 -13.21 0.90
N GLU A 68 -8.38 -12.19 1.68
CA GLU A 68 -9.54 -12.21 2.57
C GLU A 68 -10.17 -10.83 2.60
N ARG A 69 -11.48 -10.81 2.80
CA ARG A 69 -12.25 -9.60 2.84
C ARG A 69 -13.43 -9.78 3.79
N ASP A 70 -13.39 -9.07 4.91
CA ASP A 70 -14.49 -8.99 5.86
C ASP A 70 -15.11 -7.60 5.74
N GLU A 71 -16.37 -7.54 5.34
CA GLU A 71 -17.05 -6.30 4.98
C GLU A 71 -16.93 -5.24 6.07
N LEU A 72 -16.46 -4.03 5.68
CA LEU A 72 -16.30 -2.85 6.54
C LEU A 72 -15.26 -2.98 7.67
N THR A 73 -14.56 -4.11 7.80
CA THR A 73 -13.68 -4.33 8.93
C THR A 73 -12.24 -4.68 8.57
N ARG A 74 -12.03 -5.53 7.57
CA ARG A 74 -10.68 -6.06 7.33
C ARG A 74 -10.47 -6.49 5.89
N ILE A 75 -9.25 -6.30 5.42
CA ILE A 75 -8.79 -6.81 4.13
C ILE A 75 -7.40 -7.39 4.33
N ARG A 76 -7.17 -8.59 3.80
CA ARG A 76 -5.84 -9.16 3.68
C ARG A 76 -5.47 -9.29 2.23
N ALA A 77 -4.29 -8.83 1.89
CA ALA A 77 -3.79 -8.85 0.52
C ALA A 77 -2.30 -9.20 0.50
N GLN A 78 -1.85 -9.67 -0.65
CA GLN A 78 -0.44 -9.85 -0.90
C GLN A 78 -0.09 -9.24 -2.26
N ALA A 79 1.13 -8.79 -2.39
CA ALA A 79 1.61 -8.23 -3.64
C ALA A 79 3.02 -8.72 -3.93
N SER A 80 3.35 -8.82 -5.19
CA SER A 80 4.71 -9.18 -5.60
C SER A 80 5.08 -8.43 -6.86
N GLY A 81 6.34 -8.05 -6.95
CA GLY A 81 6.88 -7.36 -8.11
C GLY A 81 8.35 -7.69 -8.31
N ALA A 82 8.82 -7.46 -9.52
CA ALA A 82 10.23 -7.68 -9.86
C ALA A 82 10.73 -6.59 -10.79
N ASP A 83 11.95 -6.14 -10.56
CA ASP A 83 12.68 -5.28 -11.49
C ASP A 83 13.84 -6.11 -12.06
N ASN A 84 13.66 -6.58 -13.29
CA ASN A 84 14.65 -7.46 -13.92
C ASN A 84 15.90 -6.70 -14.37
N LYS A 85 15.82 -5.38 -14.51
CA LYS A 85 16.97 -4.56 -14.90
C LYS A 85 18.03 -4.52 -13.80
N ILE A 86 17.58 -4.44 -12.54
CA ILE A 86 18.49 -4.42 -11.40
C ILE A 86 18.54 -5.77 -10.66
N GLY A 87 17.78 -6.78 -11.13
CA GLY A 87 17.78 -8.09 -10.50
C GLY A 87 17.23 -8.09 -9.08
N SER A 88 16.10 -7.41 -8.84
CA SER A 88 15.48 -7.33 -7.52
C SER A 88 14.04 -7.77 -7.56
N ARG A 89 13.57 -8.30 -6.42
CA ARG A 89 12.18 -8.73 -6.22
C ARG A 89 11.64 -8.18 -4.91
N MET A 90 10.34 -7.94 -4.89
CA MET A 90 9.63 -7.47 -3.71
C MET A 90 8.43 -8.37 -3.45
N LYS A 91 8.24 -8.73 -2.19
CA LYS A 91 7.01 -9.36 -1.70
C LYS A 91 6.44 -8.51 -0.59
N LEU A 92 5.14 -8.30 -0.64
CA LEU A 92 4.42 -7.49 0.34
C LEU A 92 3.22 -8.29 0.85
N SER A 93 3.09 -8.38 2.17
CA SER A 93 1.84 -8.81 2.81
C SER A 93 1.20 -7.59 3.44
N LEU A 94 -0.11 -7.45 3.32
CA LEU A 94 -0.83 -6.31 3.83
C LEU A 94 -2.09 -6.75 4.57
N ASP A 95 -2.25 -6.26 5.80
CA ASP A 95 -3.45 -6.41 6.59
C ASP A 95 -3.99 -5.01 6.85
N VAL A 96 -5.19 -4.73 6.35
CA VAL A 96 -5.86 -3.44 6.53
C VAL A 96 -7.06 -3.66 7.43
N ASN A 97 -7.19 -2.86 8.47
CA ASN A 97 -8.34 -2.96 9.37
C ASN A 97 -8.98 -1.58 9.57
N LEU A 98 -10.29 -1.59 9.75
CA LEU A 98 -11.10 -0.40 9.96
C LEU A 98 -11.89 -0.54 11.26
N ARG A 99 -11.87 0.51 12.06
CA ARG A 99 -12.65 0.54 13.30
C ARG A 99 -13.30 1.92 13.42
N GLN A 100 -14.60 1.94 13.70
CA GLN A 100 -15.33 3.18 13.92
C GLN A 100 -15.05 3.67 15.34
N ASP A 101 -14.73 4.95 15.48
CA ASP A 101 -14.50 5.61 16.76
C ASP A 101 -15.21 6.95 16.75
N GLY A 102 -16.48 6.95 17.21
CA GLY A 102 -17.32 8.15 17.14
C GLY A 102 -17.56 8.56 15.69
N GLU A 103 -17.19 9.80 15.35
CA GLU A 103 -17.31 10.33 13.99
C GLU A 103 -16.11 10.01 13.11
N LYS A 104 -15.09 9.37 13.69
CA LYS A 104 -13.86 9.02 12.98
C LYS A 104 -13.80 7.54 12.68
N THR A 105 -13.02 7.21 11.67
CA THR A 105 -12.61 5.83 11.39
C THR A 105 -11.10 5.74 11.62
N VAL A 106 -10.68 4.74 12.37
CA VAL A 106 -9.26 4.42 12.52
C VAL A 106 -8.91 3.37 11.47
N LEU A 107 -8.04 3.75 10.56
CA LEU A 107 -7.56 2.88 9.49
C LEU A 107 -6.17 2.39 9.87
N GLY A 108 -6.04 1.08 10.06
CA GLY A 108 -4.79 0.45 10.45
C GLY A 108 -4.19 -0.37 9.33
N PHE A 109 -2.86 -0.34 9.23
CA PHE A 109 -2.09 -1.12 8.26
C PHE A 109 -1.02 -1.91 8.99
N ILE A 110 -0.92 -3.20 8.68
CA ILE A 110 0.20 -4.03 9.08
C ILE A 110 0.81 -4.57 7.79
N ALA A 111 2.04 -4.17 7.50
CA ALA A 111 2.71 -4.52 6.26
C ALA A 111 3.97 -5.33 6.53
N GLY A 112 4.11 -6.47 5.85
CA GLY A 112 5.33 -7.25 5.82
C GLY A 112 6.00 -7.07 4.46
N ILE A 113 7.28 -6.69 4.43
CA ILE A 113 8.01 -6.41 3.20
C ILE A 113 9.27 -7.25 3.15
N ASP A 114 9.44 -8.02 2.07
CA ASP A 114 10.65 -8.76 1.77
C ASP A 114 11.23 -8.25 0.47
N ILE A 115 12.48 -7.81 0.52
CA ILE A 115 13.23 -7.36 -0.65
C ILE A 115 14.35 -8.36 -0.88
N LEU A 116 14.44 -8.88 -2.11
CA LEU A 116 15.43 -9.85 -2.53
C LEU A 116 16.24 -9.31 -3.69
N GLY A 117 17.46 -9.85 -3.85
CA GLY A 117 18.32 -9.49 -4.96
C GLY A 117 19.17 -8.25 -4.69
N LYS A 118 19.51 -7.54 -5.75
CA LYS A 118 20.50 -6.46 -5.70
C LYS A 118 20.13 -5.31 -4.76
N LEU A 119 18.84 -4.97 -4.70
CA LEU A 119 18.35 -3.92 -3.83
C LEU A 119 18.57 -4.26 -2.34
N ALA A 120 18.46 -5.54 -1.99
CA ALA A 120 18.70 -6.00 -0.63
C ALA A 120 20.11 -5.73 -0.13
N ALA A 121 21.08 -5.63 -1.06
CA ALA A 121 22.47 -5.35 -0.73
C ALA A 121 22.69 -3.93 -0.17
N LEU A 122 21.72 -3.02 -0.32
CA LEU A 122 21.81 -1.68 0.27
C LEU A 122 21.73 -1.71 1.80
N GLY A 123 21.24 -2.80 2.37
CA GLY A 123 21.16 -2.98 3.80
C GLY A 123 19.77 -2.65 4.35
N HIS A 124 19.50 -3.25 5.50
CA HIS A 124 18.21 -3.16 6.19
C HIS A 124 17.78 -1.72 6.50
N GLY A 125 18.73 -0.88 6.96
CA GLY A 125 18.42 0.50 7.38
C GLY A 125 17.90 1.39 6.25
N ILE A 126 18.49 1.29 5.07
CA ILE A 126 18.08 2.09 3.90
C ILE A 126 16.70 1.67 3.44
N ILE A 127 16.45 0.37 3.33
CA ILE A 127 15.17 -0.18 2.89
C ILE A 127 14.07 0.16 3.91
N LYS A 128 14.36 0.01 5.19
CA LYS A 128 13.42 0.34 6.26
C LYS A 128 12.98 1.79 6.22
N ARG A 129 13.92 2.73 6.08
CA ARG A 129 13.60 4.16 6.01
C ARG A 129 12.74 4.49 4.80
N LYS A 130 13.04 3.87 3.66
CA LYS A 130 12.25 4.08 2.45
C LYS A 130 10.82 3.55 2.61
N ALA A 131 10.67 2.37 3.17
CA ALA A 131 9.37 1.76 3.40
C ALA A 131 8.53 2.59 4.38
N GLU A 132 9.14 3.08 5.46
CA GLU A 132 8.45 3.95 6.42
C GLU A 132 7.99 5.26 5.76
N GLN A 133 8.84 5.86 4.93
CA GLN A 133 8.50 7.07 4.20
C GLN A 133 7.30 6.85 3.27
N VAL A 134 7.33 5.78 2.49
CA VAL A 134 6.23 5.45 1.57
C VAL A 134 4.93 5.22 2.34
N LEU A 135 4.99 4.49 3.44
CA LEU A 135 3.80 4.19 4.25
C LEU A 135 3.23 5.47 4.90
N ASP A 136 4.09 6.36 5.41
CA ASP A 136 3.65 7.62 6.01
C ASP A 136 3.01 8.53 4.96
N GLU A 137 3.59 8.66 3.79
CA GLU A 137 3.03 9.47 2.70
C GLU A 137 1.71 8.89 2.21
N PHE A 138 1.62 7.58 2.13
CA PHE A 138 0.40 6.89 1.74
C PHE A 138 -0.74 7.17 2.74
N ALA A 139 -0.48 6.98 4.03
CA ALA A 139 -1.48 7.21 5.07
C ALA A 139 -1.96 8.67 5.07
N HIS A 140 -1.03 9.61 4.91
CA HIS A 140 -1.36 11.03 4.84
C HIS A 140 -2.22 11.36 3.60
N ALA A 141 -1.88 10.81 2.45
CA ALA A 141 -2.63 11.03 1.22
C ALA A 141 -4.06 10.47 1.31
N VAL A 142 -4.23 9.29 1.88
CA VAL A 142 -5.55 8.68 2.09
C VAL A 142 -6.40 9.57 3.00
N LYS A 143 -5.82 10.04 4.10
CA LYS A 143 -6.50 10.93 5.04
C LYS A 143 -6.94 12.23 4.35
N GLN A 144 -6.07 12.86 3.60
CA GLN A 144 -6.39 14.10 2.91
C GLN A 144 -7.48 13.93 1.86
N ARG A 145 -7.42 12.85 1.10
CA ARG A 145 -8.43 12.57 0.07
C ARG A 145 -9.81 12.35 0.69
N LEU A 146 -9.88 11.60 1.76
CA LEU A 146 -11.15 11.28 2.42
C LEU A 146 -11.72 12.48 3.19
N GLU A 147 -10.90 13.26 3.85
CA GLU A 147 -11.35 14.44 4.59
C GLU A 147 -11.62 15.63 3.68
N GLY A 148 -10.95 15.74 2.56
CA GLY A 148 -11.17 16.79 1.58
C GLY A 148 -12.38 16.59 0.68
N GLU A 149 -12.89 15.37 0.60
CA GLU A 149 -14.06 15.01 -0.19
C GLU A 149 -15.29 14.91 0.70
N SER A 150 -15.85 16.02 0.99
CA SER A 150 -17.10 16.09 1.79
C SER A 150 -18.32 15.90 0.92
#